data_83f27935f140aa03cf4fffe7ce5c7f36
#
_entry.id   83f27935f140aa03cf4fffe7ce5c7f36
#
_cell.length_a   1.000
_cell.length_b   1.000
_cell.length_c   1.000
_cell.angle_alpha   90.00
_cell.angle_beta   90.00
_cell.angle_gamma   90.00
#
_symmetry.space_group_name_H-M   'P 1'
#
loop_
_entity.id
_entity.type
_entity.pdbx_description
1 polymer ?
#
loop_
_entity_poly.entity_id
_entity_poly.type
_entity_poly.pdbx_seq_one_letter_code
_entity_poly.pdbx_strand_id
1 'polypeptide(L)'
;KLASKASMRNQLAELKMALGSKKELRDIACFDVSHHMGDKSVAACVRLNEEGFSKNDYRRFNIDGITPGDDYAAISSAVMRYFKRINNEKKSPPDLLIVDGGKGQINSVKKVLLSLSMKDQMIIGIAKGDKRDPKNDRIFLQGEKTPLHMDGKKSAKFLVQSLRDEAHRFAITGHRAKKRKQLLQSDLESINGIGPNKKKNLLTQFGGIQEVKRASVEDLLTVDGINKNLARKIFNHFNPN
;
A
#
# COMPACT_ATOMS: atom_id res chain seq x y z
N LYS A 1 -20.92 17.35 -2.17
CA LYS A 1 -20.54 16.60 -0.94
C LYS A 1 -21.71 15.78 -0.36
N LEU A 2 -22.93 16.34 -0.18
CA LEU A 2 -24.09 15.62 0.37
C LEU A 2 -24.50 14.44 -0.52
N ALA A 3 -24.62 14.62 -1.83
CA ALA A 3 -24.95 13.57 -2.77
C ALA A 3 -23.91 12.43 -2.79
N SER A 4 -22.62 12.76 -2.67
CA SER A 4 -21.53 11.80 -2.60
C SER A 4 -21.58 10.96 -1.30
N LYS A 5 -21.91 11.58 -0.14
CA LYS A 5 -22.09 10.87 1.13
C LYS A 5 -23.32 9.95 1.09
N ALA A 6 -24.43 10.39 0.52
CA ALA A 6 -25.62 9.57 0.35
C ALA A 6 -25.33 8.34 -0.55
N SER A 7 -24.61 8.55 -1.64
CA SER A 7 -24.19 7.45 -2.51
C SER A 7 -23.29 6.43 -1.77
N MET A 8 -22.33 6.90 -0.97
CA MET A 8 -21.43 6.01 -0.21
C MET A 8 -22.20 5.21 0.83
N ARG A 9 -23.12 5.83 1.56
CA ARG A 9 -23.99 5.13 2.54
C ARG A 9 -24.83 4.04 1.87
N ASN A 10 -25.39 4.33 0.69
CA ASN A 10 -26.15 3.33 -0.07
C ASN A 10 -25.27 2.15 -0.48
N GLN A 11 -24.03 2.39 -0.92
CA GLN A 11 -23.09 1.32 -1.27
C GLN A 11 -22.73 0.45 -0.06
N LEU A 12 -22.47 1.07 1.11
CA LEU A 12 -22.18 0.38 2.36
C LEU A 12 -23.38 -0.44 2.84
N ALA A 13 -24.59 0.11 2.75
CA ALA A 13 -25.82 -0.58 3.12
C ALA A 13 -26.11 -1.79 2.21
N GLU A 14 -25.89 -1.63 0.89
CA GLU A 14 -26.03 -2.76 -0.06
C GLU A 14 -25.00 -3.85 0.20
N LEU A 15 -23.74 -3.47 0.53
CA LEU A 15 -22.69 -4.41 0.90
C LEU A 15 -23.03 -5.14 2.21
N LYS A 16 -23.52 -4.42 3.23
CA LYS A 16 -24.01 -5.00 4.48
C LYS A 16 -25.07 -6.08 4.22
N MET A 17 -26.07 -5.77 3.38
CA MET A 17 -27.11 -6.73 3.02
C MET A 17 -26.56 -7.93 2.27
N ALA A 18 -25.63 -7.70 1.32
CA ALA A 18 -25.00 -8.77 0.55
C ALA A 18 -24.21 -9.74 1.44
N LEU A 19 -23.57 -9.21 2.50
CA LEU A 19 -22.79 -9.99 3.47
C LEU A 19 -23.64 -10.63 4.58
N GLY A 20 -24.92 -10.33 4.66
CA GLY A 20 -25.79 -10.76 5.77
C GLY A 20 -25.34 -10.22 7.12
N SER A 21 -24.64 -9.08 7.14
CA SER A 21 -24.10 -8.49 8.39
C SER A 21 -25.20 -7.91 9.25
N LYS A 22 -25.21 -8.27 10.54
CA LYS A 22 -26.09 -7.66 11.55
C LYS A 22 -25.57 -6.29 12.01
N LYS A 23 -24.27 -6.05 11.90
CA LYS A 23 -23.62 -4.78 12.27
C LYS A 23 -23.59 -3.83 11.09
N GLU A 24 -23.64 -2.53 11.36
CA GLU A 24 -23.41 -1.50 10.35
C GLU A 24 -21.98 -1.58 9.82
N LEU A 25 -21.83 -1.36 8.52
CA LEU A 25 -20.53 -1.23 7.88
C LEU A 25 -20.25 0.26 7.65
N ARG A 26 -19.43 0.86 8.50
CA ARG A 26 -19.05 2.29 8.42
C ARG A 26 -17.58 2.48 8.05
N ASP A 27 -16.77 1.48 8.32
CA ASP A 27 -15.32 1.54 8.16
C ASP A 27 -14.78 0.21 7.61
N ILE A 28 -14.13 0.28 6.48
CA ILE A 28 -13.61 -0.90 5.76
C ILE A 28 -12.11 -0.72 5.58
N ALA A 29 -11.33 -1.76 5.86
CA ALA A 29 -9.92 -1.84 5.50
C ALA A 29 -9.72 -2.89 4.39
N CYS A 30 -8.96 -2.54 3.35
CA CYS A 30 -8.61 -3.46 2.27
C CYS A 30 -7.10 -3.63 2.18
N PHE A 31 -6.65 -4.89 2.16
CA PHE A 31 -5.25 -5.28 2.07
C PHE A 31 -4.94 -5.90 0.72
N ASP A 32 -3.82 -5.48 0.13
CA ASP A 32 -3.19 -6.07 -1.05
C ASP A 32 -1.73 -6.38 -0.76
N VAL A 33 -1.22 -7.48 -1.30
CA VAL A 33 0.21 -7.83 -1.27
C VAL A 33 0.76 -7.80 -2.68
N SER A 34 1.75 -6.95 -2.89
CA SER A 34 2.40 -6.80 -4.18
C SER A 34 3.85 -7.27 -4.11
N HIS A 35 4.21 -8.14 -5.07
CA HIS A 35 5.58 -8.61 -5.29
C HIS A 35 6.19 -7.86 -6.48
N HIS A 36 7.45 -7.50 -6.35
CA HIS A 36 8.22 -6.96 -7.46
C HIS A 36 9.44 -7.83 -7.72
N MET A 37 9.73 -8.09 -8.98
CA MET A 37 10.91 -8.87 -9.39
C MET A 37 12.19 -8.24 -8.81
N GLY A 38 12.88 -8.97 -7.92
CA GLY A 38 14.13 -8.55 -7.30
C GLY A 38 14.01 -7.68 -6.05
N ASP A 39 12.81 -7.25 -5.63
CA ASP A 39 12.59 -6.40 -4.46
C ASP A 39 11.75 -7.09 -3.37
N LYS A 40 11.87 -6.55 -2.15
CA LYS A 40 11.09 -6.97 -0.99
C LYS A 40 9.59 -6.78 -1.25
N SER A 41 8.79 -7.76 -0.85
CA SER A 41 7.34 -7.67 -0.90
C SER A 41 6.82 -6.49 -0.06
N VAL A 42 5.77 -5.85 -0.53
CA VAL A 42 5.08 -4.79 0.21
C VAL A 42 3.60 -5.11 0.29
N ALA A 43 3.07 -5.07 1.49
CA ALA A 43 1.63 -5.07 1.69
C ALA A 43 1.12 -3.64 1.87
N ALA A 44 -0.02 -3.36 1.28
CA ALA A 44 -0.73 -2.10 1.40
C ALA A 44 -2.06 -2.30 2.14
N CYS A 45 -2.43 -1.32 2.95
CA CYS A 45 -3.74 -1.22 3.57
C CYS A 45 -4.35 0.13 3.21
N VAL A 46 -5.52 0.12 2.62
CA VAL A 46 -6.34 1.31 2.41
C VAL A 46 -7.56 1.30 3.31
N ARG A 47 -8.05 2.48 3.68
CA ARG A 47 -9.25 2.65 4.53
C ARG A 47 -10.32 3.43 3.77
N LEU A 48 -11.56 3.02 3.96
CA LEU A 48 -12.73 3.71 3.44
C LEU A 48 -13.77 3.81 4.56
N ASN A 49 -14.38 4.97 4.69
CA ASN A 49 -15.48 5.23 5.62
C ASN A 49 -16.67 5.89 4.90
N GLU A 50 -17.69 6.31 5.63
CA GLU A 50 -18.88 6.98 5.08
C GLU A 50 -18.56 8.27 4.28
N GLU A 51 -17.38 8.86 4.49
CA GLU A 51 -16.93 10.05 3.76
C GLU A 51 -16.12 9.72 2.50
N GLY A 52 -15.81 8.42 2.30
CA GLY A 52 -15.00 7.92 1.20
C GLY A 52 -13.63 7.41 1.65
N PHE A 53 -12.66 7.43 0.76
CA PHE A 53 -11.31 6.96 1.02
C PHE A 53 -10.54 7.85 1.99
N SER A 54 -10.19 7.30 3.18
CA SER A 54 -9.42 7.97 4.23
C SER A 54 -7.91 7.82 3.99
N LYS A 55 -7.34 8.66 3.14
CA LYS A 55 -5.93 8.57 2.72
C LYS A 55 -4.93 8.71 3.88
N ASN A 56 -5.31 9.42 4.95
CA ASN A 56 -4.48 9.58 6.16
C ASN A 56 -4.31 8.26 6.94
N ASP A 57 -5.25 7.31 6.75
CA ASP A 57 -5.22 6.00 7.40
C ASP A 57 -4.62 4.90 6.51
N TYR A 58 -4.17 5.24 5.32
CA TYR A 58 -3.46 4.30 4.45
C TYR A 58 -2.12 3.91 5.04
N ARG A 59 -1.75 2.64 4.90
CA ARG A 59 -0.47 2.13 5.42
C ARG A 59 0.19 1.21 4.42
N ARG A 60 1.52 1.26 4.40
CA ARG A 60 2.39 0.29 3.72
C ARG A 60 3.23 -0.44 4.73
N PHE A 61 3.40 -1.72 4.50
CA PHE A 61 4.21 -2.60 5.33
C PHE A 61 5.30 -3.20 4.44
N ASN A 62 6.55 -2.84 4.69
CA ASN A 62 7.66 -3.59 4.09
C ASN A 62 7.65 -4.99 4.73
N ILE A 63 7.69 -6.00 3.89
CA ILE A 63 7.68 -7.39 4.32
C ILE A 63 9.12 -7.91 4.21
N ASP A 64 9.76 -8.11 5.35
CA ASP A 64 11.12 -8.60 5.46
C ASP A 64 11.13 -9.98 6.12
N GLY A 65 12.12 -10.84 5.77
CA GLY A 65 12.30 -12.14 6.40
C GLY A 65 11.28 -13.21 6.02
N ILE A 66 10.52 -12.99 4.95
CA ILE A 66 9.55 -13.93 4.40
C ILE A 66 10.03 -14.44 3.05
N THR A 67 9.85 -15.72 2.78
CA THR A 67 10.19 -16.34 1.49
C THR A 67 9.49 -15.58 0.35
N PRO A 68 10.21 -15.19 -0.71
CA PRO A 68 9.61 -14.55 -1.87
C PRO A 68 8.47 -15.39 -2.45
N GLY A 69 7.30 -14.78 -2.66
CA GLY A 69 6.11 -15.47 -3.17
C GLY A 69 5.20 -16.08 -2.09
N ASP A 70 5.59 -16.03 -0.81
CA ASP A 70 4.70 -16.44 0.28
C ASP A 70 3.71 -15.32 0.66
N ASP A 71 2.63 -15.21 -0.14
CA ASP A 71 1.56 -14.25 0.07
C ASP A 71 0.83 -14.46 1.40
N TYR A 72 0.79 -15.70 1.90
CA TYR A 72 0.11 -16.02 3.15
C TYR A 72 0.85 -15.47 4.36
N ALA A 73 2.16 -15.64 4.40
CA ALA A 73 2.98 -15.07 5.44
C ALA A 73 3.03 -13.52 5.33
N ALA A 74 3.10 -12.99 4.11
CA ALA A 74 3.13 -11.55 3.86
C ALA A 74 1.87 -10.84 4.36
N ILE A 75 0.69 -11.34 3.98
CA ILE A 75 -0.59 -10.76 4.43
C ILE A 75 -0.76 -10.91 5.95
N SER A 76 -0.36 -12.06 6.51
CA SER A 76 -0.42 -12.32 7.95
C SER A 76 0.42 -11.31 8.74
N SER A 77 1.66 -11.06 8.28
CA SER A 77 2.57 -10.07 8.89
C SER A 77 1.97 -8.66 8.84
N ALA A 78 1.44 -8.26 7.69
CA ALA A 78 0.85 -6.94 7.51
C ALA A 78 -0.37 -6.72 8.42
N VAL A 79 -1.29 -7.68 8.46
CA VAL A 79 -2.49 -7.64 9.29
C VAL A 79 -2.13 -7.62 10.77
N MET A 80 -1.19 -8.47 11.22
CA MET A 80 -0.71 -8.48 12.61
C MET A 80 -0.16 -7.10 13.01
N ARG A 81 0.69 -6.49 12.18
CA ARG A 81 1.29 -5.18 12.44
C ARG A 81 0.24 -4.06 12.44
N TYR A 82 -0.72 -4.15 11.53
CA TYR A 82 -1.83 -3.20 11.45
C TYR A 82 -2.67 -3.21 12.74
N PHE A 83 -3.14 -4.38 13.17
CA PHE A 83 -3.99 -4.49 14.36
C PHE A 83 -3.25 -4.15 15.65
N LYS A 84 -1.98 -4.55 15.80
CA LYS A 84 -1.13 -4.08 16.91
C LYS A 84 -1.03 -2.57 16.96
N ARG A 85 -0.87 -1.93 15.80
CA ARG A 85 -0.78 -0.48 15.72
C ARG A 85 -2.09 0.21 16.12
N ILE A 86 -3.23 -0.19 15.55
CA ILE A 86 -4.52 0.44 15.90
C ILE A 86 -4.86 0.25 17.37
N ASN A 87 -4.50 -0.91 17.95
CA ASN A 87 -4.65 -1.15 19.38
C ASN A 87 -3.78 -0.18 20.20
N ASN A 88 -2.51 0.00 19.84
CA ASN A 88 -1.61 0.95 20.51
C ASN A 88 -2.11 2.40 20.37
N GLU A 89 -2.67 2.77 19.21
CA GLU A 89 -3.27 4.07 18.95
C GLU A 89 -4.66 4.23 19.58
N LYS A 90 -5.19 3.20 20.26
CA LYS A 90 -6.56 3.15 20.82
C LYS A 90 -7.65 3.48 19.81
N LYS A 91 -7.43 3.09 18.55
CA LYS A 91 -8.41 3.25 17.45
C LYS A 91 -9.30 2.03 17.34
N SER A 92 -10.53 2.24 16.92
CA SER A 92 -11.45 1.14 16.62
C SER A 92 -11.00 0.32 15.43
N PRO A 93 -11.17 -1.02 15.48
CA PRO A 93 -10.94 -1.88 14.31
C PRO A 93 -11.96 -1.57 13.20
N PRO A 94 -11.65 -1.87 11.93
CA PRO A 94 -12.61 -1.75 10.84
C PRO A 94 -13.77 -2.73 11.04
N ASP A 95 -14.97 -2.36 10.56
CA ASP A 95 -16.14 -3.24 10.59
C ASP A 95 -15.98 -4.43 9.65
N LEU A 96 -15.27 -4.21 8.53
CA LEU A 96 -15.00 -5.22 7.51
C LEU A 96 -13.53 -5.17 7.09
N LEU A 97 -12.92 -6.35 7.00
CA LEU A 97 -11.60 -6.55 6.42
C LEU A 97 -11.72 -7.19 5.05
N ILE A 98 -11.17 -6.56 4.03
CA ILE A 98 -11.07 -7.10 2.67
C ILE A 98 -9.62 -7.51 2.39
N VAL A 99 -9.44 -8.67 1.81
CA VAL A 99 -8.14 -9.20 1.38
C VAL A 99 -8.18 -9.42 -0.13
N ASP A 100 -7.25 -8.80 -0.86
CA ASP A 100 -7.05 -9.13 -2.29
C ASP A 100 -6.38 -10.50 -2.39
N GLY A 101 -7.23 -11.52 -2.31
CA GLY A 101 -6.80 -12.92 -2.31
C GLY A 101 -7.93 -13.88 -2.01
N GLY A 102 -7.66 -15.16 -2.29
CA GLY A 102 -8.63 -16.23 -2.11
C GLY A 102 -8.72 -16.78 -0.67
N LYS A 103 -9.43 -17.89 -0.55
CA LYS A 103 -9.71 -18.58 0.74
C LYS A 103 -8.47 -18.86 1.60
N GLY A 104 -7.33 -19.19 0.97
CA GLY A 104 -6.09 -19.45 1.70
C GLY A 104 -5.61 -18.21 2.46
N GLN A 105 -5.63 -17.03 1.83
CA GLN A 105 -5.26 -15.78 2.49
C GLN A 105 -6.27 -15.38 3.57
N ILE A 106 -7.58 -15.56 3.33
CA ILE A 106 -8.61 -15.38 4.38
C ILE A 106 -8.29 -16.23 5.61
N ASN A 107 -7.97 -17.51 5.41
CA ASN A 107 -7.65 -18.42 6.51
C ASN A 107 -6.39 -17.99 7.28
N SER A 108 -5.37 -17.51 6.58
CA SER A 108 -4.15 -16.98 7.19
C SER A 108 -4.44 -15.74 8.04
N VAL A 109 -5.23 -14.80 7.51
CA VAL A 109 -5.68 -13.61 8.24
C VAL A 109 -6.54 -13.99 9.45
N LYS A 110 -7.46 -14.96 9.31
CA LYS A 110 -8.28 -15.46 10.41
C LYS A 110 -7.42 -15.98 11.58
N LYS A 111 -6.36 -16.75 11.29
CA LYS A 111 -5.43 -17.24 12.32
C LYS A 111 -4.77 -16.09 13.09
N VAL A 112 -4.36 -15.04 12.39
CA VAL A 112 -3.78 -13.83 12.99
C VAL A 112 -4.80 -13.14 13.90
N LEU A 113 -6.03 -12.95 13.45
CA LEU A 113 -7.07 -12.29 14.24
C LEU A 113 -7.45 -13.09 15.48
N LEU A 114 -7.48 -14.42 15.39
CA LEU A 114 -7.67 -15.31 16.55
C LEU A 114 -6.56 -15.12 17.58
N SER A 115 -5.30 -15.03 17.15
CA SER A 115 -4.17 -14.78 18.07
C SER A 115 -4.22 -13.42 18.75
N LEU A 116 -4.95 -12.47 18.16
CA LEU A 116 -5.21 -11.13 18.72
C LEU A 116 -6.54 -11.04 19.49
N SER A 117 -7.20 -12.18 19.75
CA SER A 117 -8.52 -12.25 20.39
C SER A 117 -9.66 -11.52 19.66
N MET A 118 -9.51 -11.35 18.32
CA MET A 118 -10.45 -10.65 17.43
C MET A 118 -11.28 -11.63 16.61
N LYS A 119 -11.89 -12.61 17.26
CA LYS A 119 -12.64 -13.70 16.62
C LYS A 119 -13.85 -13.23 15.79
N ASP A 120 -14.46 -12.12 16.16
CA ASP A 120 -15.70 -11.60 15.54
C ASP A 120 -15.44 -10.63 14.39
N GLN A 121 -14.17 -10.41 14.01
CA GLN A 121 -13.81 -9.56 12.88
C GLN A 121 -14.29 -10.20 11.58
N MET A 122 -15.14 -9.50 10.84
CA MET A 122 -15.62 -9.94 9.53
C MET A 122 -14.51 -9.83 8.48
N ILE A 123 -14.33 -10.87 7.67
CA ILE A 123 -13.33 -10.91 6.60
C ILE A 123 -13.99 -11.38 5.31
N ILE A 124 -13.69 -10.70 4.22
CA ILE A 124 -13.93 -11.20 2.86
C ILE A 124 -12.63 -11.22 2.07
N GLY A 125 -12.56 -12.13 1.11
CA GLY A 125 -11.47 -12.20 0.15
C GLY A 125 -11.99 -12.03 -1.27
N ILE A 126 -11.17 -11.42 -2.11
CA ILE A 126 -11.44 -11.25 -3.54
C ILE A 126 -10.49 -12.15 -4.30
N ALA A 127 -10.99 -13.24 -4.84
CA ALA A 127 -10.20 -14.11 -5.72
C ALA A 127 -10.42 -13.73 -7.18
N LYS A 128 -9.34 -13.66 -7.94
CA LYS A 128 -9.38 -13.41 -9.38
C LYS A 128 -10.21 -14.50 -10.06
N GLY A 129 -11.16 -14.06 -10.87
CA GLY A 129 -11.96 -14.95 -11.69
C GLY A 129 -11.18 -15.52 -12.87
N ASP A 130 -11.81 -16.48 -13.55
CA ASP A 130 -11.29 -17.05 -14.79
C ASP A 130 -11.12 -15.92 -15.84
N LYS A 131 -10.03 -15.98 -16.63
CA LYS A 131 -9.64 -14.98 -17.65
C LYS A 131 -9.11 -13.63 -17.13
N ARG A 132 -8.83 -13.48 -15.83
CA ARG A 132 -8.31 -12.23 -15.22
C ARG A 132 -9.17 -10.99 -15.51
N ASP A 133 -10.45 -11.15 -15.80
CA ASP A 133 -11.40 -10.06 -15.95
C ASP A 133 -11.95 -9.69 -14.56
N PRO A 134 -11.79 -8.44 -14.12
CA PRO A 134 -12.32 -7.97 -12.83
C PRO A 134 -13.83 -8.18 -12.65
N LYS A 135 -14.60 -8.28 -13.76
CA LYS A 135 -16.03 -8.57 -13.72
C LYS A 135 -16.34 -9.98 -13.21
N ASN A 136 -15.37 -10.89 -13.32
CA ASN A 136 -15.48 -12.29 -12.94
C ASN A 136 -14.86 -12.57 -11.56
N ASP A 137 -14.43 -11.54 -10.83
CA ASP A 137 -13.88 -11.72 -9.50
C ASP A 137 -14.90 -12.36 -8.56
N ARG A 138 -14.43 -13.33 -7.80
CA ARG A 138 -15.25 -14.09 -6.85
C ARG A 138 -14.97 -13.58 -5.44
N ILE A 139 -16.02 -13.18 -4.75
CA ILE A 139 -15.95 -12.72 -3.37
C ILE A 139 -16.27 -13.89 -2.45
N PHE A 140 -15.41 -14.17 -1.49
CA PHE A 140 -15.60 -15.23 -0.49
C PHE A 140 -15.76 -14.62 0.88
N LEU A 141 -16.79 -15.01 1.60
CA LEU A 141 -16.95 -14.71 3.03
C LEU A 141 -16.15 -15.72 3.86
N GLN A 142 -15.59 -15.26 4.94
CA GLN A 142 -14.87 -16.12 5.90
C GLN A 142 -15.77 -17.28 6.36
N GLY A 143 -15.24 -18.51 6.22
CA GLY A 143 -15.96 -19.73 6.61
C GLY A 143 -16.82 -20.34 5.51
N GLU A 144 -17.12 -19.60 4.44
CA GLU A 144 -17.94 -20.08 3.34
C GLU A 144 -17.12 -20.83 2.28
N LYS A 145 -17.72 -21.93 1.77
CA LYS A 145 -17.09 -22.74 0.72
C LYS A 145 -17.38 -22.20 -0.69
N THR A 146 -18.49 -21.53 -0.86
CA THR A 146 -18.95 -20.97 -2.15
C THR A 146 -18.71 -19.46 -2.21
N PRO A 147 -18.53 -18.90 -3.42
CA PRO A 147 -18.49 -17.46 -3.57
C PRO A 147 -19.82 -16.83 -3.16
N LEU A 148 -19.75 -15.61 -2.66
CA LEU A 148 -20.92 -14.80 -2.37
C LEU A 148 -21.62 -14.39 -3.67
N HIS A 149 -22.93 -14.59 -3.75
CA HIS A 149 -23.72 -14.10 -4.85
C HIS A 149 -23.92 -12.59 -4.76
N MET A 150 -23.36 -11.88 -5.73
CA MET A 150 -23.47 -10.41 -5.84
C MET A 150 -24.41 -9.97 -6.96
N ASP A 151 -25.26 -10.88 -7.44
CA ASP A 151 -26.22 -10.59 -8.51
C ASP A 151 -27.25 -9.55 -8.03
N GLY A 152 -27.47 -8.53 -8.84
CA GLY A 152 -28.32 -7.40 -8.46
C GLY A 152 -27.71 -6.40 -7.49
N LYS A 153 -26.54 -6.71 -6.90
CA LYS A 153 -25.83 -5.86 -5.93
C LYS A 153 -24.74 -5.04 -6.61
N LYS A 154 -25.10 -4.22 -7.59
CA LYS A 154 -24.13 -3.49 -8.43
C LYS A 154 -23.30 -2.50 -7.65
N SER A 155 -23.91 -1.76 -6.71
CA SER A 155 -23.22 -0.75 -5.91
C SER A 155 -22.24 -1.37 -4.93
N ALA A 156 -22.61 -2.47 -4.26
CA ALA A 156 -21.74 -3.23 -3.38
C ALA A 156 -20.54 -3.83 -4.15
N LYS A 157 -20.79 -4.43 -5.32
CA LYS A 157 -19.74 -4.98 -6.18
C LYS A 157 -18.76 -3.89 -6.62
N PHE A 158 -19.27 -2.74 -7.05
CA PHE A 158 -18.45 -1.59 -7.43
C PHE A 158 -17.59 -1.09 -6.26
N LEU A 159 -18.16 -1.00 -5.04
CA LEU A 159 -17.44 -0.58 -3.86
C LEU A 159 -16.27 -1.51 -3.54
N VAL A 160 -16.51 -2.83 -3.55
CA VAL A 160 -15.47 -3.85 -3.28
C VAL A 160 -14.36 -3.79 -4.33
N GLN A 161 -14.71 -3.66 -5.62
CA GLN A 161 -13.73 -3.49 -6.70
C GLN A 161 -12.92 -2.20 -6.54
N SER A 162 -13.59 -1.08 -6.22
CA SER A 162 -12.90 0.21 -6.00
C SER A 162 -11.90 0.14 -4.85
N LEU A 163 -12.24 -0.57 -3.76
CA LEU A 163 -11.33 -0.77 -2.63
C LEU A 163 -10.12 -1.63 -3.01
N ARG A 164 -10.32 -2.70 -3.76
CA ARG A 164 -9.23 -3.53 -4.27
C ARG A 164 -8.31 -2.74 -5.20
N ASP A 165 -8.88 -2.05 -6.18
CA ASP A 165 -8.11 -1.29 -7.17
C ASP A 165 -7.31 -0.17 -6.50
N GLU A 166 -7.87 0.48 -5.48
CA GLU A 166 -7.15 1.50 -4.70
C GLU A 166 -6.04 0.89 -3.84
N ALA A 167 -6.26 -0.28 -3.21
CA ALA A 167 -5.22 -0.98 -2.46
C ALA A 167 -4.05 -1.37 -3.38
N HIS A 168 -4.35 -1.94 -4.53
CA HIS A 168 -3.37 -2.30 -5.55
C HIS A 168 -2.61 -1.08 -6.09
N ARG A 169 -3.33 -0.01 -6.46
CA ARG A 169 -2.72 1.25 -6.89
C ARG A 169 -1.78 1.81 -5.83
N PHE A 170 -2.21 1.78 -4.57
CA PHE A 170 -1.42 2.30 -3.45
C PHE A 170 -0.17 1.43 -3.21
N ALA A 171 -0.25 0.12 -3.31
CA ALA A 171 0.89 -0.78 -3.21
C ALA A 171 1.95 -0.44 -4.28
N ILE A 172 1.55 -0.38 -5.56
CA ILE A 172 2.45 -0.13 -6.70
C ILE A 172 3.10 1.25 -6.64
N THR A 173 2.36 2.29 -6.30
CA THR A 173 2.89 3.67 -6.29
C THR A 173 4.00 3.85 -5.24
N GLY A 174 3.95 3.12 -4.13
CA GLY A 174 5.02 3.10 -3.13
C GLY A 174 6.33 2.53 -3.64
N HIS A 175 6.26 1.46 -4.42
CA HIS A 175 7.43 0.85 -5.04
C HIS A 175 8.08 1.78 -6.06
N ARG A 176 7.28 2.40 -6.94
CA ARG A 176 7.80 3.35 -7.94
C ARG A 176 8.51 4.52 -7.29
N ALA A 177 7.94 5.10 -6.23
CA ALA A 177 8.56 6.20 -5.49
C ALA A 177 9.88 5.76 -4.82
N LYS A 178 9.92 4.59 -4.19
CA LYS A 178 11.11 4.04 -3.55
C LYS A 178 12.20 3.72 -4.59
N LYS A 179 11.84 3.05 -5.68
CA LYS A 179 12.77 2.72 -6.78
C LYS A 179 13.33 3.98 -7.43
N ARG A 180 12.49 4.98 -7.69
CA ARG A 180 12.94 6.29 -8.18
C ARG A 180 13.93 6.95 -7.22
N LYS A 181 13.64 6.91 -5.92
CA LYS A 181 14.55 7.45 -4.89
C LYS A 181 15.88 6.68 -4.85
N GLN A 182 15.86 5.35 -4.96
CA GLN A 182 17.08 4.52 -5.00
C GLN A 182 17.89 4.76 -6.27
N LEU A 183 17.27 4.80 -7.45
CA LEU A 183 17.93 5.12 -8.71
C LEU A 183 18.59 6.49 -8.66
N LEU A 184 17.86 7.50 -8.18
CA LEU A 184 18.38 8.86 -8.01
C LEU A 184 19.51 8.96 -6.97
N GLN A 185 19.51 8.09 -5.95
CA GLN A 185 20.58 8.02 -4.97
C GLN A 185 21.81 7.28 -5.50
N SER A 186 21.64 6.26 -6.35
CA SER A 186 22.75 5.56 -6.98
C SER A 186 23.45 6.43 -8.05
N ASP A 187 22.73 7.35 -8.69
CA ASP A 187 23.31 8.30 -9.66
C ASP A 187 24.45 9.14 -9.05
N LEU A 188 24.30 9.60 -7.80
CA LEU A 188 25.38 10.30 -7.09
C LEU A 188 26.56 9.38 -6.73
N GLU A 189 26.27 8.14 -6.37
CA GLU A 189 27.31 7.16 -6.01
C GLU A 189 28.14 6.70 -7.22
N SER A 190 27.60 6.82 -8.42
CA SER A 190 28.31 6.52 -9.66
C SER A 190 29.40 7.56 -10.00
N ILE A 191 29.34 8.75 -9.38
CA ILE A 191 30.31 9.82 -9.60
C ILE A 191 31.56 9.55 -8.76
N ASN A 192 32.68 9.27 -9.43
CA ASN A 192 33.94 8.99 -8.75
C ASN A 192 34.37 10.16 -7.85
N GLY A 193 34.55 9.89 -6.57
CA GLY A 193 34.87 10.86 -5.53
C GLY A 193 33.71 11.24 -4.60
N ILE A 194 32.48 10.75 -4.87
CA ILE A 194 31.33 10.89 -3.97
C ILE A 194 31.17 9.62 -3.14
N GLY A 195 31.61 9.70 -1.88
CA GLY A 195 31.35 8.69 -0.87
C GLY A 195 30.10 9.04 -0.04
N PRO A 196 29.72 8.14 0.91
CA PRO A 196 28.49 8.28 1.70
C PRO A 196 28.34 9.64 2.41
N ASN A 197 29.44 10.19 2.95
CA ASN A 197 29.42 11.47 3.67
C ASN A 197 29.11 12.64 2.74
N LYS A 198 29.82 12.74 1.61
CA LYS A 198 29.62 13.80 0.63
C LYS A 198 28.20 13.74 0.02
N LYS A 199 27.73 12.53 -0.26
CA LYS A 199 26.33 12.30 -0.70
C LYS A 199 25.33 12.81 0.34
N LYS A 200 25.55 12.47 1.62
CA LYS A 200 24.70 12.96 2.72
C LYS A 200 24.69 14.49 2.78
N ASN A 201 25.86 15.12 2.73
CA ASN A 201 26.00 16.59 2.77
C ASN A 201 25.26 17.24 1.60
N LEU A 202 25.45 16.75 0.36
CA LEU A 202 24.74 17.24 -0.83
C LEU A 202 23.21 17.13 -0.67
N LEU A 203 22.71 15.96 -0.28
CA LEU A 203 21.27 15.75 -0.13
C LEU A 203 20.66 16.55 1.03
N THR A 204 21.41 16.79 2.09
CA THR A 204 20.96 17.60 3.23
C THR A 204 20.91 19.07 2.89
N GLN A 205 21.94 19.60 2.24
CA GLN A 205 22.03 21.01 1.91
C GLN A 205 21.07 21.46 0.83
N PHE A 206 20.87 20.62 -0.19
CA PHE A 206 19.96 20.91 -1.30
C PHE A 206 18.52 20.41 -1.07
N GLY A 207 18.25 19.65 0.00
CA GLY A 207 16.92 19.10 0.28
C GLY A 207 16.55 17.88 -0.58
N GLY A 208 17.35 17.55 -1.61
CA GLY A 208 17.11 16.39 -2.46
C GLY A 208 17.97 16.33 -3.72
N ILE A 209 17.92 15.20 -4.42
CA ILE A 209 18.72 14.96 -5.61
C ILE A 209 18.29 15.83 -6.81
N GLN A 210 17.03 16.23 -6.89
CA GLN A 210 16.54 17.07 -7.99
C GLN A 210 17.15 18.46 -7.93
N GLU A 211 17.29 18.99 -6.74
CA GLU A 211 17.93 20.28 -6.45
C GLU A 211 19.44 20.18 -6.72
N VAL A 212 20.08 19.07 -6.35
CA VAL A 212 21.49 18.82 -6.72
C VAL A 212 21.71 18.80 -8.23
N LYS A 213 20.78 18.17 -9.00
CA LYS A 213 20.85 18.13 -10.47
C LYS A 213 20.71 19.51 -11.13
N ARG A 214 20.03 20.44 -10.47
CA ARG A 214 19.78 21.80 -10.96
C ARG A 214 20.80 22.82 -10.46
N ALA A 215 21.62 22.42 -9.47
CA ALA A 215 22.58 23.29 -8.83
C ALA A 215 23.70 23.69 -9.81
N SER A 216 24.13 24.95 -9.76
CA SER A 216 25.31 25.41 -10.47
C SER A 216 26.59 24.85 -9.85
N VAL A 217 27.71 25.00 -10.56
CA VAL A 217 29.03 24.62 -10.01
C VAL A 217 29.33 25.42 -8.74
N GLU A 218 28.95 26.69 -8.72
CA GLU A 218 29.12 27.60 -7.60
C GLU A 218 28.32 27.14 -6.38
N ASP A 219 27.04 26.74 -6.58
CA ASP A 219 26.19 26.22 -5.51
C ASP A 219 26.78 24.91 -4.93
N LEU A 220 27.25 24.01 -5.80
CA LEU A 220 27.85 22.75 -5.37
C LEU A 220 29.13 22.95 -4.53
N LEU A 221 29.89 24.02 -4.78
CA LEU A 221 31.09 24.35 -4.02
C LEU A 221 30.79 24.80 -2.57
N THR A 222 29.56 25.19 -2.26
CA THR A 222 29.16 25.56 -0.89
C THR A 222 29.04 24.36 0.04
N VAL A 223 28.99 23.14 -0.53
CA VAL A 223 28.81 21.89 0.24
C VAL A 223 30.16 21.43 0.83
N ASP A 224 30.15 21.14 2.10
CA ASP A 224 31.34 20.65 2.80
C ASP A 224 31.87 19.35 2.16
N GLY A 225 33.19 19.34 1.89
CA GLY A 225 33.90 18.24 1.25
C GLY A 225 33.79 18.19 -0.29
N ILE A 226 33.16 19.17 -0.96
CA ILE A 226 33.08 19.31 -2.40
C ILE A 226 34.09 20.35 -2.89
N ASN A 227 35.11 19.93 -3.61
CA ASN A 227 36.08 20.82 -4.25
C ASN A 227 35.69 21.13 -5.71
N LYS A 228 36.37 22.07 -6.35
CA LYS A 228 36.10 22.57 -7.70
C LYS A 228 36.05 21.46 -8.77
N ASN A 229 36.94 20.48 -8.69
CA ASN A 229 36.99 19.36 -9.62
C ASN A 229 35.77 18.45 -9.43
N LEU A 230 35.37 18.17 -8.20
CA LEU A 230 34.23 17.33 -7.90
C LEU A 230 32.91 18.02 -8.23
N ALA A 231 32.78 19.34 -7.95
CA ALA A 231 31.62 20.14 -8.33
C ALA A 231 31.39 20.11 -9.84
N ARG A 232 32.45 20.27 -10.65
CA ARG A 232 32.37 20.16 -12.11
C ARG A 232 31.98 18.76 -12.57
N LYS A 233 32.51 17.70 -11.94
CA LYS A 233 32.12 16.32 -12.26
C LYS A 233 30.65 16.07 -11.98
N ILE A 234 30.14 16.55 -10.86
CA ILE A 234 28.71 16.45 -10.50
C ILE A 234 27.86 17.18 -11.55
N PHE A 235 28.20 18.44 -11.83
CA PHE A 235 27.47 19.24 -12.79
C PHE A 235 27.42 18.59 -14.17
N ASN A 236 28.58 18.18 -14.72
CA ASN A 236 28.65 17.54 -16.05
C ASN A 236 27.95 16.18 -16.09
N HIS A 237 27.95 15.44 -14.99
CA HIS A 237 27.24 14.15 -14.92
C HIS A 237 25.74 14.30 -15.10
N PHE A 238 25.15 15.37 -14.56
CA PHE A 238 23.72 15.61 -14.65
C PHE A 238 23.30 16.54 -15.79
N ASN A 239 24.25 17.25 -16.40
CA ASN A 239 24.04 18.14 -17.54
C ASN A 239 25.04 17.78 -18.66
N PRO A 240 24.93 16.59 -19.25
CA PRO A 240 25.75 16.24 -20.39
C PRO A 240 25.37 17.14 -21.57
N ASN A 241 26.37 17.75 -22.23
CA ASN A 241 26.19 18.51 -23.48
C ASN A 241 25.68 17.61 -24.60
#